data_617765d1ed2acd4d882fb39aeafc6b5f
#
_entry.id   617765d1ed2acd4d882fb39aeafc6b5f
#
_cell.length_a   1.000
_cell.length_b   1.000
_cell.length_c   1.000
_cell.angle_alpha   90.00
_cell.angle_beta   90.00
_cell.angle_gamma   90.00
#
_symmetry.space_group_name_H-M   'P 1'
#
loop_
_entity.id
_entity.type
_entity.pdbx_description
1 polymer ?
#
loop_
_entity_poly.entity_id
_entity_poly.type
_entity_poly.pdbx_seq_one_letter_code
_entity_poly.pdbx_strand_id
1 'polypeptide(L)'
;KMDASAFEVTDIYKTSVCPLAREMRRELKKRGIKKLKVVYSKEPPITPLDDMSISCRTHCICPPGTARKCTQRRQVPGSNAFVPAAVGLIVAGEVVKDLTAWERPL
;
A
#
# COMPACT_ATOMS: atom_id res chain seq x y z
N LYS A 1 -1.11 -5.23 7.66
CA LYS A 1 -0.52 -4.34 8.67
C LYS A 1 -1.54 -4.07 9.78
N MET A 2 -1.06 -3.88 10.99
CA MET A 2 -1.92 -3.72 12.17
C MET A 2 -1.70 -2.39 12.91
N ASP A 3 -0.59 -1.72 12.69
CA ASP A 3 -0.24 -0.51 13.42
C ASP A 3 -0.59 0.74 12.60
N ALA A 4 -1.74 1.35 12.92
CA ALA A 4 -2.20 2.57 12.26
C ALA A 4 -1.36 3.81 12.60
N SER A 5 -0.51 3.74 13.63
CA SER A 5 0.35 4.86 14.03
C SER A 5 1.76 4.80 13.41
N ALA A 6 2.08 3.76 12.66
CA ALA A 6 3.42 3.53 12.12
C ALA A 6 3.64 4.17 10.73
N PHE A 7 2.74 5.03 10.27
CA PHE A 7 2.87 5.67 8.96
C PHE A 7 3.85 6.84 8.98
N GLU A 8 4.60 6.96 7.88
CA GLU A 8 5.52 8.06 7.64
C GLU A 8 5.24 8.72 6.30
N VAL A 9 5.48 10.03 6.23
CA VAL A 9 5.40 10.82 5.01
C VAL A 9 6.83 11.09 4.54
N THR A 10 7.17 10.65 3.34
CA THR A 10 8.53 10.80 2.80
C THR A 10 8.52 10.69 1.28
N ASP A 11 9.70 10.81 0.68
CA ASP A 11 9.88 10.54 -0.75
C ASP A 11 9.92 9.03 -0.99
N ILE A 12 9.39 8.58 -2.14
CA ILE A 12 9.31 7.15 -2.48
C ILE A 12 10.70 6.47 -2.45
N TYR A 13 11.75 7.19 -2.79
CA TYR A 13 13.11 6.62 -2.84
C TYR A 13 13.76 6.51 -1.45
N LYS A 14 13.15 7.08 -0.43
CA LYS A 14 13.59 6.95 0.97
C LYS A 14 12.79 5.90 1.74
N THR A 15 11.91 5.18 1.09
CA THR A 15 11.09 4.13 1.72
C THR A 15 11.90 2.85 1.94
N SER A 16 11.48 2.06 2.92
CA SER A 16 12.10 0.78 3.24
C SER A 16 11.06 -0.22 3.74
N VAL A 17 11.41 -1.50 3.76
CA VAL A 17 10.60 -2.61 4.30
C VAL A 17 9.37 -2.94 3.47
N CYS A 18 8.63 -1.96 2.96
CA CYS A 18 7.37 -2.19 2.25
C CYS A 18 7.58 -2.80 0.85
N PRO A 19 7.04 -4.01 0.57
CA PRO A 19 7.19 -4.64 -0.74
C PRO A 19 6.53 -3.83 -1.86
N LEU A 20 5.39 -3.20 -1.62
CA LEU A 20 4.71 -2.37 -2.60
C LEU A 20 5.55 -1.14 -2.96
N ALA A 21 6.15 -0.48 -1.96
CA ALA A 21 7.02 0.67 -2.21
C ALA A 21 8.24 0.27 -3.05
N ARG A 22 8.79 -0.92 -2.80
CA ARG A 22 9.90 -1.46 -3.58
C ARG A 22 9.53 -1.60 -5.06
N GLU A 23 8.37 -2.16 -5.37
CA GLU A 23 7.89 -2.30 -6.73
C GLU A 23 7.62 -0.93 -7.38
N MET A 24 7.03 -0.02 -6.61
CA MET A 24 6.78 1.35 -7.08
C MET A 24 8.11 2.06 -7.42
N ARG A 25 9.13 1.94 -6.58
CA ARG A 25 10.45 2.53 -6.88
C ARG A 25 11.01 2.00 -8.20
N ARG A 26 10.91 0.70 -8.42
CA ARG A 26 11.38 0.06 -9.64
C ARG A 26 10.66 0.60 -10.87
N GLU A 27 9.35 0.64 -10.83
CA GLU A 27 8.52 1.11 -11.94
C GLU A 27 8.73 2.61 -12.22
N LEU A 28 8.82 3.43 -11.17
CA LEU A 28 9.02 4.87 -11.33
C LEU A 28 10.39 5.21 -11.91
N LYS A 29 11.43 4.45 -11.56
CA LYS A 29 12.75 4.62 -12.17
C LYS A 29 12.73 4.36 -13.68
N LYS A 30 12.01 3.33 -14.12
CA LYS A 30 11.84 3.04 -15.55
C LYS A 30 11.18 4.18 -16.30
N ARG A 31 10.32 4.95 -15.64
CA ARG A 31 9.57 6.06 -16.22
C ARG A 31 10.24 7.41 -16.04
N GLY A 32 11.45 7.44 -15.49
CA GLY A 32 12.20 8.67 -15.29
C GLY A 32 11.65 9.57 -14.18
N ILE A 33 10.84 9.06 -13.28
CA ILE A 33 10.30 9.81 -12.15
C ILE A 33 11.35 9.84 -11.04
N LYS A 34 11.83 11.04 -10.69
CA LYS A 34 12.93 11.24 -9.73
C LYS A 34 12.45 11.53 -8.31
N LYS A 35 11.19 11.89 -8.13
CA LYS A 35 10.64 12.32 -6.84
C LYS A 35 9.15 12.06 -6.79
N LEU A 36 8.68 11.53 -5.68
CA LEU A 36 7.25 11.37 -5.41
C LEU A 36 7.04 11.32 -3.89
N LYS A 37 6.23 12.23 -3.37
CA LYS A 37 5.82 12.21 -1.96
C LYS A 37 4.84 11.08 -1.73
N VAL A 38 5.09 10.26 -0.71
CA VAL A 38 4.24 9.12 -0.37
C VAL A 38 4.00 9.04 1.13
N VAL A 39 2.95 8.32 1.50
CA VAL A 39 2.69 7.89 2.87
C VAL A 39 2.84 6.37 2.90
N TYR A 40 3.70 5.86 3.78
CA TYR A 40 3.96 4.43 3.87
C TYR A 40 4.23 4.00 5.30
N SER A 41 4.25 2.70 5.55
CA SER A 41 4.55 2.14 6.85
C SER A 41 5.77 1.22 6.78
N LYS A 42 6.66 1.33 7.77
CA LYS A 42 7.79 0.40 7.96
C LYS A 42 7.38 -0.89 8.66
N GLU A 43 6.13 -1.02 9.04
CA GLU A 43 5.63 -2.27 9.62
C GLU A 43 5.77 -3.41 8.63
N PRO A 44 6.41 -4.54 8.97
CA PRO A 44 6.46 -5.69 8.08
C PRO A 44 5.05 -6.19 7.77
N PRO A 45 4.76 -6.53 6.52
CA PRO A 45 3.43 -7.03 6.18
C PRO A 45 3.18 -8.38 6.87
N ILE A 46 1.95 -8.55 7.35
CA ILE A 46 1.49 -9.81 7.95
C ILE A 46 0.86 -10.64 6.84
N THR A 47 1.30 -11.89 6.72
CA THR A 47 0.67 -12.83 5.78
C THR A 47 -0.62 -13.32 6.39
N PRO A 48 -1.79 -13.10 5.75
CA PRO A 48 -3.05 -13.62 6.26
C PRO A 48 -3.05 -15.15 6.30
N LEU A 49 -3.79 -15.72 7.27
CA LEU A 49 -4.01 -17.15 7.30
C LEU A 49 -4.83 -17.56 6.08
N ASP A 50 -4.38 -18.59 5.39
CA ASP A 50 -5.05 -19.09 4.21
C ASP A 50 -6.12 -20.11 4.61
N ASP A 51 -7.36 -19.65 4.75
CA ASP A 51 -8.50 -20.54 4.99
C ASP A 51 -8.91 -21.15 3.66
N MET A 52 -8.61 -22.43 3.49
CA MET A 52 -8.85 -23.16 2.24
C MET A 52 -10.34 -23.21 1.86
N SER A 53 -11.26 -23.04 2.82
CA SER A 53 -12.70 -23.06 2.54
C SER A 53 -13.20 -21.76 1.89
N ILE A 54 -12.48 -20.65 2.05
CA ILE A 54 -12.86 -19.32 1.53
C ILE A 54 -11.79 -18.69 0.66
N SER A 55 -10.64 -19.36 0.51
CA SER A 55 -9.53 -18.84 -0.30
C SER A 55 -9.85 -18.88 -1.79
N CYS A 56 -9.46 -17.85 -2.52
CA CYS A 56 -9.51 -17.85 -3.98
C CYS A 56 -8.66 -18.94 -4.62
N ARG A 57 -7.69 -19.50 -3.90
CA ARG A 57 -6.87 -20.61 -4.41
C ARG A 57 -7.66 -21.91 -4.57
N THR A 58 -8.72 -22.10 -3.77
CA THR A 58 -9.57 -23.30 -3.80
C THR A 58 -10.98 -23.01 -4.29
N HIS A 59 -11.51 -21.82 -4.03
CA HIS A 59 -12.87 -21.41 -4.34
C HIS A 59 -12.88 -20.05 -5.04
N CYS A 60 -12.36 -20.02 -6.27
CA CYS A 60 -12.30 -18.79 -7.04
C CYS A 60 -13.66 -18.48 -7.65
N ILE A 61 -14.18 -17.28 -7.38
CA ILE A 61 -15.43 -16.76 -7.94
C ILE A 61 -15.21 -15.63 -8.94
N CYS A 62 -13.97 -15.46 -9.42
CA CYS A 62 -13.65 -14.43 -10.40
C CYS A 62 -14.45 -14.66 -11.70
N PRO A 63 -14.94 -13.58 -12.35
CA PRO A 63 -15.68 -13.71 -13.59
C PRO A 63 -14.87 -14.41 -14.68
N PRO A 64 -15.51 -15.23 -15.53
CA PRO A 64 -14.83 -15.81 -16.68
C PRO A 64 -14.24 -14.75 -17.59
N GLY A 65 -13.06 -15.00 -18.16
CA GLY A 65 -12.39 -14.05 -19.05
C GLY A 65 -11.55 -13.00 -18.33
N THR A 66 -11.43 -13.06 -17.00
CA THR A 66 -10.50 -12.22 -16.26
C THR A 66 -9.07 -12.47 -16.73
N ALA A 67 -8.35 -11.42 -17.09
CA ALA A 67 -7.00 -11.53 -17.66
C ALA A 67 -6.00 -12.18 -16.68
N ARG A 68 -6.22 -12.05 -15.37
CA ARG A 68 -5.40 -12.67 -14.34
C ARG A 68 -6.28 -13.30 -13.28
N LYS A 69 -6.18 -14.61 -13.13
CA LYS A 69 -6.91 -15.34 -12.11
C LYS A 69 -6.30 -15.08 -10.73
N CYS A 70 -7.14 -14.88 -9.73
CA CYS A 70 -6.68 -14.65 -8.34
C CYS A 70 -5.89 -15.86 -7.79
N THR A 71 -6.14 -17.06 -8.29
CA THR A 71 -5.37 -18.26 -7.94
C THR A 71 -3.90 -18.20 -8.36
N GLN A 72 -3.54 -17.28 -9.27
CA GLN A 72 -2.17 -17.06 -9.73
C GLN A 72 -1.38 -16.08 -8.86
N ARG A 73 -2.01 -15.46 -7.88
CA ARG A 73 -1.34 -14.53 -6.98
C ARG A 73 -0.41 -15.28 -6.04
N ARG A 74 0.78 -14.72 -5.77
CA ARG A 74 1.74 -15.27 -4.81
C ARG A 74 1.25 -15.11 -3.37
N GLN A 75 0.51 -14.05 -3.08
CA GLN A 75 -0.02 -13.73 -1.75
C GLN A 75 -1.48 -13.34 -1.87
N VAL A 76 -2.26 -13.78 -0.88
CA VAL A 76 -3.65 -13.33 -0.72
C VAL A 76 -3.61 -12.01 0.04
N PRO A 77 -4.12 -10.89 -0.55
CA PRO A 77 -4.14 -9.63 0.16
C PRO A 77 -5.13 -9.66 1.33
N GLY A 78 -4.75 -9.04 2.43
CA GLY A 78 -5.60 -8.89 3.59
C GLY A 78 -5.70 -7.43 3.99
N SER A 79 -6.82 -7.05 4.61
CA SER A 79 -7.06 -5.70 5.06
C SER A 79 -7.88 -5.69 6.35
N ASN A 80 -7.91 -4.54 7.01
CA ASN A 80 -8.76 -4.28 8.17
C ASN A 80 -9.40 -2.91 8.06
N ALA A 81 -10.23 -2.52 9.06
CA ALA A 81 -11.01 -1.29 8.99
C ALA A 81 -10.21 -0.05 9.36
N PHE A 82 -9.12 -0.17 10.14
CA PHE A 82 -8.46 1.00 10.74
C PHE A 82 -7.17 1.42 10.01
N VAL A 83 -6.37 0.50 9.50
CA VAL A 83 -5.11 0.86 8.85
C VAL A 83 -5.34 1.61 7.52
N PRO A 84 -6.16 1.13 6.58
CA PRO A 84 -6.44 1.89 5.36
C PRO A 84 -7.12 3.22 5.62
N ALA A 85 -8.02 3.29 6.61
CA ALA A 85 -8.69 4.53 6.98
C ALA A 85 -7.69 5.57 7.51
N ALA A 86 -6.76 5.16 8.38
CA ALA A 86 -5.73 6.04 8.92
C ALA A 86 -4.82 6.59 7.82
N VAL A 87 -4.33 5.74 6.91
CA VAL A 87 -3.46 6.20 5.83
C VAL A 87 -4.20 7.13 4.88
N GLY A 88 -5.47 6.86 4.60
CA GLY A 88 -6.30 7.74 3.77
C GLY A 88 -6.45 9.14 4.35
N LEU A 89 -6.66 9.25 5.66
CA LEU A 89 -6.74 10.52 6.36
C LEU A 89 -5.40 11.28 6.34
N ILE A 90 -4.29 10.58 6.51
CA ILE A 90 -2.96 11.19 6.42
C ILE A 90 -2.71 11.73 5.00
N VAL A 91 -3.04 10.96 3.97
CA VAL A 91 -2.89 11.39 2.57
C VAL A 91 -3.74 12.63 2.31
N ALA A 92 -4.99 12.65 2.74
CA ALA A 92 -5.87 13.80 2.59
C ALA A 92 -5.29 15.04 3.29
N GLY A 93 -4.78 14.88 4.50
CA GLY A 93 -4.12 15.97 5.24
C GLY A 93 -2.91 16.52 4.51
N GLU A 94 -2.08 15.65 3.92
CA GLU A 94 -0.91 16.10 3.16
C GLU A 94 -1.30 16.85 1.88
N VAL A 95 -2.36 16.43 1.21
CA VAL A 95 -2.88 17.16 0.04
C VAL A 95 -3.34 18.56 0.42
N VAL A 96 -4.10 18.69 1.51
CA VAL A 96 -4.55 20.00 2.01
C VAL A 96 -3.36 20.89 2.37
N LYS A 97 -2.36 20.36 3.05
CA LYS A 97 -1.15 21.11 3.40
C LYS A 97 -0.42 21.64 2.16
N ASP A 98 -0.29 20.80 1.14
CA ASP A 98 0.37 21.20 -0.11
C ASP A 98 -0.44 22.28 -0.84
N LEU A 99 -1.76 22.14 -0.91
CA LEU A 99 -2.63 23.12 -1.57
C LEU A 99 -2.68 24.47 -0.85
N THR A 100 -2.52 24.48 0.47
CA THR A 100 -2.55 25.70 1.28
C THR A 100 -1.16 26.26 1.59
N ALA A 101 -0.11 25.64 1.08
CA ALA A 101 1.28 26.00 1.37
C ALA A 101 1.58 26.07 2.88
N TRP A 102 0.97 25.17 3.65
CA TRP A 102 1.16 25.10 5.10
C TRP A 102 2.57 24.66 5.45
N GLU A 103 3.23 25.37 6.37
CA GLU A 103 4.53 25.00 6.89
C GLU A 103 4.41 24.60 8.36
N ARG A 104 5.14 23.53 8.74
CA ARG A 104 5.14 23.09 10.14
C ARG A 104 5.81 24.16 11.01
N PRO A 105 5.16 24.61 12.09
CA PRO A 105 5.81 25.50 13.03
C PRO A 105 7.00 24.80 13.71
N LEU A 106 8.08 25.52 13.88
CA LEU A 106 9.27 25.03 14.57
C LEU A 106 9.14 25.20 16.09
#